data_7d68bda3bb30aa03820012fe289a79bd
#
_entry.id   7d68bda3bb30aa03820012fe289a79bd
#
_cell.length_a   1.000
_cell.length_b   1.000
_cell.length_c   1.000
_cell.angle_alpha   90.00
_cell.angle_beta   90.00
_cell.angle_gamma   90.00
#
_symmetry.space_group_name_H-M   'P 1'
#
loop_
_entity.id
_entity.type
_entity.pdbx_description
1 polymer ?
#
loop_
_entity_poly.entity_id
_entity_poly.type
_entity_poly.pdbx_seq_one_letter_code
_entity_poly.pdbx_strand_id
1 'polypeptide(L)'
;MGKIETPDSATRGILNVSRRTLLKGAGGLALGIFFAPLMRGMDALAAGGPLEPNAFVRIDLDGTVTVLAKHLEMGQGSYTGLATLLAEELDADWDKVRVEGAPADVKRYNNLAFGPMQGTGGSTAMANSWEQMRNAGATAKAMLVAAAAQRWSVPVSEI
;
A
#
# COMPACT_ATOMS: atom_id res chain seq x y z
N MET A 1 5.58 -32.95 -53.40
CA MET A 1 5.54 -33.52 -52.05
C MET A 1 6.25 -32.57 -51.12
N GLY A 2 5.49 -31.55 -50.67
CA GLY A 2 6.00 -30.46 -49.87
C GLY A 2 6.02 -30.83 -48.37
N LYS A 3 7.14 -30.63 -47.71
CA LYS A 3 7.28 -30.77 -46.26
C LYS A 3 6.55 -29.61 -45.57
N ILE A 4 5.60 -29.93 -44.71
CA ILE A 4 4.96 -28.99 -43.81
C ILE A 4 5.89 -28.91 -42.58
N GLU A 5 6.54 -27.75 -42.41
CA GLU A 5 7.27 -27.43 -41.18
C GLU A 5 6.26 -27.02 -40.10
N THR A 6 6.21 -27.76 -39.02
CA THR A 6 5.44 -27.39 -37.82
C THR A 6 6.18 -26.29 -37.08
N PRO A 7 5.49 -25.21 -36.65
CA PRO A 7 6.14 -24.18 -35.83
C PRO A 7 6.46 -24.74 -34.44
N ASP A 8 7.69 -24.52 -34.05
CA ASP A 8 8.28 -24.83 -32.74
C ASP A 8 7.45 -24.23 -31.61
N SER A 9 6.95 -25.07 -30.73
CA SER A 9 6.24 -24.67 -29.53
C SER A 9 7.24 -24.09 -28.54
N ALA A 10 7.50 -22.78 -28.65
CA ALA A 10 8.23 -22.04 -27.64
C ALA A 10 7.50 -22.18 -26.30
N THR A 11 7.99 -23.05 -25.46
CA THR A 11 7.59 -23.22 -24.07
C THR A 11 7.71 -21.84 -23.37
N ARG A 12 6.61 -21.16 -23.17
CA ARG A 12 6.54 -19.98 -22.31
C ARG A 12 6.77 -20.43 -20.88
N GLY A 13 8.03 -20.56 -20.49
CA GLY A 13 8.42 -20.73 -19.10
C GLY A 13 7.88 -19.55 -18.31
N ILE A 14 7.18 -19.84 -17.21
CA ILE A 14 6.79 -18.84 -16.21
C ILE A 14 8.10 -18.22 -15.72
N LEU A 15 8.36 -16.97 -16.15
CA LEU A 15 9.50 -16.20 -15.67
C LEU A 15 9.27 -15.91 -14.18
N ASN A 16 9.95 -16.66 -13.34
CA ASN A 16 9.98 -16.43 -11.91
C ASN A 16 10.86 -15.21 -11.65
N VAL A 17 10.30 -14.03 -11.91
CA VAL A 17 11.00 -12.76 -11.71
C VAL A 17 11.12 -12.54 -10.21
N SER A 18 12.35 -12.60 -9.69
CA SER A 18 12.58 -12.33 -8.28
C SER A 18 12.11 -10.89 -7.95
N ARG A 19 11.58 -10.67 -6.73
CA ARG A 19 11.15 -9.36 -6.23
C ARG A 19 12.24 -8.29 -6.48
N ARG A 20 13.49 -8.66 -6.36
CA ARG A 20 14.67 -7.82 -6.60
C ARG A 20 14.82 -7.40 -8.07
N THR A 21 14.48 -8.28 -9.02
CA THR A 21 14.54 -7.99 -10.47
C THR A 21 13.37 -7.11 -10.90
N LEU A 22 12.18 -7.29 -10.31
CA LEU A 22 11.02 -6.44 -10.54
C LEU A 22 11.30 -5.01 -10.08
N LEU A 23 11.90 -4.83 -8.91
CA LEU A 23 12.27 -3.51 -8.38
C LEU A 23 13.35 -2.82 -9.23
N LYS A 24 14.27 -3.56 -9.82
CA LYS A 24 15.32 -2.99 -10.71
C LYS A 24 14.80 -2.60 -12.09
N GLY A 25 13.77 -3.30 -12.62
CA GLY A 25 13.19 -3.02 -13.93
C GLY A 25 12.11 -1.94 -13.94
N ALA A 26 11.43 -1.72 -12.82
CA ALA A 26 10.36 -0.73 -12.67
C ALA A 26 10.87 0.66 -12.27
N GLY A 27 12.17 0.82 -11.99
CA GLY A 27 12.73 2.01 -11.37
C GLY A 27 12.66 3.30 -12.20
N GLY A 28 12.43 3.21 -13.51
CA GLY A 28 12.41 4.39 -14.37
C GLY A 28 11.03 5.03 -14.60
N LEU A 29 9.96 4.24 -14.61
CA LEU A 29 8.60 4.72 -14.90
C LEU A 29 7.73 4.90 -13.64
N ALA A 30 8.00 4.15 -12.58
CA ALA A 30 7.27 4.27 -11.33
C ALA A 30 7.65 5.52 -10.53
N LEU A 31 8.87 6.02 -10.66
CA LEU A 31 9.34 7.21 -9.95
C LEU A 31 8.51 8.47 -10.26
N GLY A 32 8.06 8.67 -11.49
CA GLY A 32 7.29 9.86 -11.86
C GLY A 32 5.88 9.92 -11.27
N ILE A 33 5.24 8.79 -11.03
CA ILE A 33 3.88 8.72 -10.49
C ILE A 33 3.88 8.74 -8.94
N PHE A 34 4.95 8.24 -8.32
CA PHE A 34 5.09 8.19 -6.86
C PHE A 34 5.68 9.47 -6.23
N PHE A 35 6.37 10.30 -7.00
CA PHE A 35 7.01 11.53 -6.46
C PHE A 35 6.01 12.64 -6.11
N ALA A 36 4.87 12.75 -6.78
CA ALA A 36 3.91 13.82 -6.49
C ALA A 36 3.26 13.71 -5.09
N PRO A 37 2.83 12.54 -4.61
CA PRO A 37 2.39 12.39 -3.22
C PRO A 37 3.54 12.47 -2.21
N LEU A 38 4.75 12.03 -2.57
CA LEU A 38 5.95 12.13 -1.73
C LEU A 38 6.30 13.59 -1.43
N MET A 39 6.24 14.48 -2.42
CA MET A 39 6.51 15.91 -2.22
C MET A 39 5.51 16.55 -1.25
N ARG A 40 4.23 16.20 -1.33
CA ARG A 40 3.21 16.68 -0.37
C ARG A 40 3.44 16.17 1.05
N GLY A 41 3.88 14.92 1.20
CA GLY A 41 4.22 14.34 2.50
C GLY A 41 5.45 15.00 3.14
N MET A 42 6.43 15.39 2.34
CA MET A 42 7.62 16.11 2.81
C MET A 42 7.29 17.53 3.29
N ASP A 43 6.36 18.23 2.64
CA ASP A 43 5.89 19.55 3.09
C ASP A 43 5.18 19.45 4.46
N ALA A 44 4.40 18.39 4.69
CA ALA A 44 3.77 18.14 5.99
C ALA A 44 4.78 17.85 7.10
N LEU A 45 5.81 17.06 6.82
CA LEU A 45 6.91 16.79 7.76
C LEU A 45 7.72 18.06 8.06
N ALA A 46 7.97 18.89 7.06
CA ALA A 46 8.66 20.17 7.23
C ALA A 46 7.85 21.16 8.06
N ALA A 47 6.51 21.08 7.97
CA ALA A 47 5.57 21.88 8.75
C ALA A 47 5.31 21.32 10.17
N GLY A 48 5.92 20.19 10.55
CA GLY A 48 5.71 19.54 11.85
C GLY A 48 4.34 18.87 12.01
N GLY A 49 3.69 18.56 10.89
CA GLY A 49 2.42 17.82 10.86
C GLY A 49 2.59 16.31 10.70
N PRO A 50 1.51 15.54 10.88
CA PRO A 50 1.53 14.09 10.64
C PRO A 50 1.75 13.79 9.15
N LEU A 51 2.42 12.68 8.86
CA LEU A 51 2.57 12.17 7.51
C LEU A 51 1.31 11.39 7.10
N GLU A 52 0.68 11.79 6.01
CA GLU A 52 -0.46 11.09 5.40
C GLU A 52 -0.07 10.53 4.03
N PRO A 53 0.60 9.37 3.97
CA PRO A 53 1.09 8.81 2.70
C PRO A 53 -0.02 8.43 1.72
N ASN A 54 -1.19 8.08 2.23
CA ASN A 54 -2.37 7.73 1.45
C ASN A 54 -3.65 7.87 2.28
N ALA A 55 -4.79 7.53 1.70
CA ALA A 55 -6.10 7.67 2.34
C ALA A 55 -6.34 6.72 3.54
N PHE A 56 -5.49 5.72 3.75
CA PHE A 56 -5.71 4.65 4.73
C PHE A 56 -4.75 4.69 5.91
N VAL A 57 -3.74 5.54 5.89
CA VAL A 57 -2.76 5.64 6.98
C VAL A 57 -2.33 7.08 7.24
N ARG A 58 -2.26 7.41 8.51
CA ARG A 58 -1.63 8.62 9.05
C ARG A 58 -0.54 8.19 10.04
N ILE A 59 0.62 8.82 9.95
CA ILE A 59 1.75 8.56 10.83
C ILE A 59 2.11 9.85 11.54
N ASP A 60 1.97 9.84 12.86
CA ASP A 60 2.25 10.99 13.71
C ASP A 60 3.75 11.07 14.06
N LEU A 61 4.21 12.24 14.53
CA LEU A 61 5.63 12.48 14.84
C LEU A 61 6.17 11.62 15.99
N ASP A 62 5.30 11.12 16.86
CA ASP A 62 5.64 10.21 17.95
C ASP A 62 5.74 8.74 17.50
N GLY A 63 5.51 8.49 16.20
CA GLY A 63 5.51 7.17 15.59
C GLY A 63 4.18 6.43 15.71
N THR A 64 3.12 7.06 16.21
CA THR A 64 1.77 6.48 16.19
C THR A 64 1.29 6.31 14.75
N VAL A 65 0.85 5.11 14.41
CA VAL A 65 0.30 4.75 13.10
C VAL A 65 -1.21 4.60 13.21
N THR A 66 -1.95 5.53 12.63
CA THR A 66 -3.42 5.47 12.59
C THR A 66 -3.88 4.89 11.28
N VAL A 67 -4.57 3.76 11.34
CA VAL A 67 -5.18 3.09 10.19
C VAL A 67 -6.64 3.55 10.05
N LEU A 68 -7.01 4.06 8.88
CA LEU A 68 -8.36 4.48 8.56
C LEU A 68 -9.14 3.30 7.96
N ALA A 69 -9.98 2.67 8.78
CA ALA A 69 -10.75 1.50 8.40
C ALA A 69 -12.03 1.89 7.66
N LYS A 70 -12.15 1.45 6.41
CA LYS A 70 -13.32 1.77 5.56
C LYS A 70 -14.57 0.92 5.85
N HIS A 71 -14.43 -0.11 6.67
CA HIS A 71 -15.53 -0.98 7.10
C HIS A 71 -15.77 -0.80 8.60
N LEU A 72 -17.03 -0.81 9.00
CA LEU A 72 -17.40 -0.64 10.40
C LEU A 72 -17.06 -1.87 11.23
N GLU A 73 -16.63 -1.64 12.46
CA GLU A 73 -16.48 -2.68 13.48
C GLU A 73 -17.80 -2.82 14.26
N MET A 74 -18.30 -4.02 14.35
CA MET A 74 -19.49 -4.36 15.13
C MET A 74 -19.31 -5.69 15.90
N GLY A 75 -18.04 -6.01 16.22
CA GLY A 75 -17.63 -7.23 16.92
C GLY A 75 -17.16 -8.35 16.00
N GLN A 76 -17.10 -8.14 14.67
CA GLN A 76 -16.64 -9.13 13.71
C GLN A 76 -15.12 -9.08 13.41
N GLY A 77 -14.37 -8.14 13.99
CA GLY A 77 -12.92 -8.06 13.91
C GLY A 77 -12.38 -7.36 12.66
N SER A 78 -13.19 -6.60 11.92
CA SER A 78 -12.74 -5.91 10.72
C SER A 78 -11.66 -4.85 11.00
N TYR A 79 -11.75 -4.12 12.10
CA TYR A 79 -10.74 -3.13 12.48
C TYR A 79 -9.38 -3.78 12.71
N THR A 80 -9.33 -4.83 13.50
CA THR A 80 -8.10 -5.58 13.74
C THR A 80 -7.54 -6.15 12.45
N GLY A 81 -8.40 -6.81 11.64
CA GLY A 81 -7.97 -7.40 10.38
C GLY A 81 -7.39 -6.39 9.38
N LEU A 82 -8.07 -5.27 9.16
CA LEU A 82 -7.59 -4.23 8.24
C LEU A 82 -6.29 -3.59 8.74
N ALA A 83 -6.20 -3.33 10.04
CA ALA A 83 -4.98 -2.79 10.65
C ALA A 83 -3.79 -3.75 10.51
N THR A 84 -4.01 -5.05 10.72
CA THR A 84 -2.97 -6.07 10.55
C THR A 84 -2.41 -6.07 9.13
N LEU A 85 -3.28 -6.05 8.11
CA LEU A 85 -2.83 -6.05 6.71
C LEU A 85 -1.92 -4.86 6.37
N LEU A 86 -2.27 -3.68 6.88
CA LEU A 86 -1.50 -2.47 6.64
C LEU A 86 -0.20 -2.46 7.46
N ALA A 87 -0.29 -2.80 8.75
CA ALA A 87 0.84 -2.76 9.67
C ALA A 87 1.96 -3.73 9.27
N GLU A 88 1.60 -4.95 8.81
CA GLU A 88 2.54 -5.96 8.31
C GLU A 88 3.36 -5.45 7.11
N GLU A 89 2.72 -4.79 6.16
CA GLU A 89 3.43 -4.26 4.98
C GLU A 89 4.23 -2.99 5.29
N LEU A 90 3.82 -2.24 6.31
CA LEU A 90 4.51 -1.04 6.78
C LEU A 90 5.70 -1.38 7.68
N ASP A 91 5.78 -2.59 8.24
CA ASP A 91 6.65 -2.98 9.35
C ASP A 91 6.40 -2.10 10.60
N ALA A 92 5.14 -1.81 10.89
CA ALA A 92 4.78 -0.95 12.02
C ALA A 92 4.88 -1.70 13.36
N ASP A 93 5.36 -1.00 14.38
CA ASP A 93 5.27 -1.46 15.76
C ASP A 93 3.79 -1.54 16.17
N TRP A 94 3.30 -2.77 16.41
CA TRP A 94 1.89 -3.01 16.70
C TRP A 94 1.38 -2.26 17.94
N ASP A 95 2.22 -2.03 18.94
CA ASP A 95 1.84 -1.29 20.13
C ASP A 95 1.52 0.18 19.84
N LYS A 96 2.02 0.70 18.71
CA LYS A 96 1.77 2.05 18.21
C LYS A 96 0.66 2.14 17.19
N VAL A 97 0.06 1.02 16.79
CA VAL A 97 -1.05 1.02 15.83
C VAL A 97 -2.35 1.42 16.51
N ARG A 98 -3.10 2.32 15.87
CA ARG A 98 -4.45 2.75 16.24
C ARG A 98 -5.36 2.59 15.04
N VAL A 99 -6.65 2.39 15.28
CA VAL A 99 -7.65 2.27 14.22
C VAL A 99 -8.74 3.30 14.42
N GLU A 100 -9.04 4.03 13.37
CA GLU A 100 -10.15 4.96 13.31
C GLU A 100 -11.08 4.56 12.17
N GLY A 101 -12.39 4.78 12.33
CA GLY A 101 -13.35 4.64 11.24
C GLY A 101 -13.09 5.69 10.17
N ALA A 102 -13.03 5.27 8.90
CA ALA A 102 -12.88 6.20 7.80
C ALA A 102 -14.05 7.18 7.71
N PRO A 103 -13.80 8.44 7.35
CA PRO A 103 -14.85 9.43 7.18
C PRO A 103 -15.78 9.10 5.99
N ALA A 104 -16.88 9.82 5.90
CA ALA A 104 -17.83 9.70 4.80
C ALA A 104 -17.23 10.29 3.50
N ASP A 105 -16.52 9.43 2.77
CA ASP A 105 -15.98 9.74 1.44
C ASP A 105 -16.05 8.48 0.57
N VAL A 106 -17.13 8.36 -0.17
CA VAL A 106 -17.40 7.20 -1.01
C VAL A 106 -16.37 7.01 -2.14
N LYS A 107 -15.67 8.07 -2.54
CA LYS A 107 -14.64 7.96 -3.59
C LYS A 107 -13.39 7.24 -3.10
N ARG A 108 -13.07 7.39 -1.80
CA ARG A 108 -11.88 6.80 -1.18
C ARG A 108 -12.19 5.50 -0.46
N TYR A 109 -13.36 5.42 0.19
CA TYR A 109 -13.68 4.38 1.17
C TYR A 109 -14.88 3.52 0.80
N ASN A 110 -15.25 3.46 -0.49
CA ASN A 110 -16.31 2.59 -0.94
C ASN A 110 -16.02 1.12 -0.68
N ASN A 111 -17.08 0.34 -0.49
CA ASN A 111 -16.98 -1.11 -0.55
C ASN A 111 -16.91 -1.54 -2.03
N LEU A 112 -15.78 -2.11 -2.44
CA LEU A 112 -15.53 -2.46 -3.85
C LEU A 112 -16.53 -3.49 -4.41
N ALA A 113 -17.19 -4.26 -3.52
CA ALA A 113 -18.23 -5.22 -3.92
C ALA A 113 -19.62 -4.59 -4.07
N PHE A 114 -19.83 -3.38 -3.49
CA PHE A 114 -21.13 -2.69 -3.48
C PHE A 114 -21.21 -1.52 -4.46
N GLY A 115 -20.12 -1.26 -5.20
CA GLY A 115 -20.04 -0.10 -6.08
C GLY A 115 -19.83 1.23 -5.32
N PRO A 116 -20.42 2.35 -5.74
CA PRO A 116 -20.16 3.67 -5.16
C PRO A 116 -20.90 3.88 -3.83
N MET A 117 -20.68 2.99 -2.86
CA MET A 117 -21.33 3.02 -1.55
C MET A 117 -20.33 2.58 -0.45
N GLN A 118 -20.25 3.32 0.63
CA GLN A 118 -19.63 2.83 1.86
C GLN A 118 -20.61 1.91 2.56
N GLY A 119 -20.16 0.71 2.90
CA GLY A 119 -21.02 -0.28 3.54
C GLY A 119 -20.22 -1.47 4.06
N THR A 120 -20.73 -2.09 5.10
CA THR A 120 -20.14 -3.27 5.73
C THR A 120 -21.17 -4.38 5.74
N GLY A 121 -20.86 -5.50 5.10
CA GLY A 121 -21.78 -6.64 4.98
C GLY A 121 -21.30 -7.66 3.94
N GLY A 122 -22.03 -8.76 3.82
CA GLY A 122 -21.77 -9.81 2.85
C GLY A 122 -20.39 -10.47 2.97
N SER A 123 -19.76 -10.42 4.14
CA SER A 123 -18.39 -10.92 4.39
C SER A 123 -17.34 -10.31 3.46
N THR A 124 -17.57 -9.09 2.98
CA THR A 124 -16.70 -8.44 1.98
C THR A 124 -15.56 -7.64 2.61
N ALA A 125 -15.61 -7.31 3.89
CA ALA A 125 -14.68 -6.37 4.53
C ALA A 125 -13.20 -6.73 4.31
N MET A 126 -12.80 -7.95 4.61
CA MET A 126 -11.43 -8.39 4.41
C MET A 126 -11.13 -8.68 2.93
N ALA A 127 -12.04 -9.40 2.25
CA ALA A 127 -11.82 -9.84 0.88
C ALA A 127 -11.59 -8.69 -0.10
N ASN A 128 -12.39 -7.62 -0.04
CA ASN A 128 -12.23 -6.49 -0.95
C ASN A 128 -11.20 -5.46 -0.52
N SER A 129 -10.67 -5.56 0.69
CA SER A 129 -9.66 -4.64 1.22
C SER A 129 -8.26 -5.23 1.25
N TRP A 130 -8.11 -6.51 0.98
CA TRP A 130 -6.86 -7.25 1.10
C TRP A 130 -5.70 -6.55 0.39
N GLU A 131 -5.81 -6.38 -0.92
CA GLU A 131 -4.76 -5.72 -1.70
C GLU A 131 -4.65 -4.23 -1.39
N GLN A 132 -5.79 -3.58 -1.16
CA GLN A 132 -5.84 -2.14 -0.91
C GLN A 132 -5.09 -1.75 0.36
N MET A 133 -5.30 -2.47 1.46
CA MET A 133 -4.63 -2.19 2.73
C MET A 133 -3.15 -2.57 2.70
N ARG A 134 -2.82 -3.68 2.07
CA ARG A 134 -1.41 -4.09 1.87
C ARG A 134 -0.65 -3.07 1.01
N ASN A 135 -1.22 -2.66 -0.12
CA ASN A 135 -0.62 -1.63 -0.97
C ASN A 135 -0.47 -0.29 -0.24
N ALA A 136 -1.41 0.06 0.63
CA ALA A 136 -1.32 1.27 1.44
C ALA A 136 -0.14 1.22 2.41
N GLY A 137 0.05 0.11 3.12
CA GLY A 137 1.20 -0.11 4.01
C GLY A 137 2.53 -0.11 3.27
N ALA A 138 2.63 -0.88 2.18
CA ALA A 138 3.84 -0.95 1.36
C ALA A 138 4.23 0.41 0.75
N THR A 139 3.25 1.20 0.33
CA THR A 139 3.49 2.56 -0.19
C THR A 139 4.03 3.47 0.90
N ALA A 140 3.43 3.46 2.09
CA ALA A 140 3.88 4.24 3.21
C ALA A 140 5.32 3.88 3.61
N LYS A 141 5.64 2.58 3.68
CA LYS A 141 7.01 2.10 3.94
C LYS A 141 8.00 2.61 2.90
N ALA A 142 7.66 2.48 1.62
CA ALA A 142 8.54 2.95 0.54
C ALA A 142 8.82 4.46 0.63
N MET A 143 7.83 5.26 1.03
CA MET A 143 8.00 6.71 1.24
C MET A 143 8.93 7.01 2.43
N LEU A 144 8.77 6.30 3.55
CA LEU A 144 9.62 6.47 4.73
C LEU A 144 11.07 6.07 4.43
N VAL A 145 11.27 4.93 3.76
CA VAL A 145 12.60 4.46 3.35
C VAL A 145 13.27 5.46 2.40
N ALA A 146 12.54 5.99 1.42
CA ALA A 146 13.08 6.99 0.51
C ALA A 146 13.46 8.29 1.25
N ALA A 147 12.64 8.73 2.20
CA ALA A 147 12.93 9.92 3.01
C ALA A 147 14.16 9.71 3.91
N ALA A 148 14.30 8.53 4.52
CA ALA A 148 15.46 8.17 5.32
C ALA A 148 16.76 8.15 4.48
N ALA A 149 16.72 7.53 3.31
CA ALA A 149 17.84 7.48 2.37
C ALA A 149 18.32 8.88 1.97
N GLN A 150 17.39 9.79 1.69
CA GLN A 150 17.72 11.18 1.39
C GLN A 150 18.31 11.91 2.61
N ARG A 151 17.71 11.75 3.78
CA ARG A 151 18.16 12.41 5.01
C ARG A 151 19.57 11.97 5.44
N TRP A 152 19.88 10.71 5.26
CA TRP A 152 21.17 10.13 5.63
C TRP A 152 22.17 10.13 4.49
N SER A 153 21.78 10.56 3.29
CA SER A 153 22.60 10.57 2.07
C SER A 153 23.20 9.20 1.74
N VAL A 154 22.40 8.15 1.90
CA VAL A 154 22.76 6.76 1.59
C VAL A 154 21.82 6.19 0.53
N PRO A 155 22.23 5.14 -0.20
CA PRO A 155 21.35 4.42 -1.12
C PRO A 155 20.16 3.78 -0.39
N VAL A 156 19.00 3.73 -1.04
CA VAL A 156 17.80 3.05 -0.52
C VAL A 156 18.05 1.58 -0.16
N SER A 157 19.04 0.95 -0.82
CA SER A 157 19.40 -0.45 -0.55
C SER A 157 20.14 -0.68 0.77
N GLU A 158 20.49 0.39 1.48
CA GLU A 158 21.18 0.36 2.77
C GLU A 158 20.24 0.67 3.96
N ILE A 159 18.94 0.93 3.69
CA ILE A 159 17.93 1.22 4.71
C ILE A 159 17.18 -0.07 5.14
#